data_f2f2bddbb9a2af6b2b1995790f401b8f
#
_entry.id   f2f2bddbb9a2af6b2b1995790f401b8f
#
_cell.length_a   1.000
_cell.length_b   1.000
_cell.length_c   1.000
_cell.angle_alpha   90.00
_cell.angle_beta   90.00
_cell.angle_gamma   90.00
#
_symmetry.space_group_name_H-M   'P 1'
#
loop_
_entity.id
_entity.type
_entity.pdbx_description
1 polymer ?
#
loop_
_entity_poly.entity_id
_entity_poly.type
_entity_poly.pdbx_seq_one_letter_code
_entity_poly.pdbx_strand_id
1 'polypeptide(L)'
;MLQLYNEVVRRVALSGPSSLAPIVRKAVDIVRQTGKYHILVIITDGQITQESETIKAVVEASKVPLSIIAVGVGDGPWNILECFDTQLPSRTFDNFRFVDYHRTAAKTKNPDTAFALQAMMEIPDQYKCIKELGYLEKYRQSRQAQQKWNTSEGSRSPIAQCSTKDSPVRFMESLRHRSSNPL
;
A
#
# COMPACT_ATOMS: atom_id res chain seq x y z
N MET A 1 -3.58 13.66 14.54
CA MET A 1 -3.94 13.56 13.11
C MET A 1 -4.30 14.91 12.51
N LEU A 2 -5.25 15.68 13.05
CA LEU A 2 -5.67 17.01 12.55
C LEU A 2 -4.52 18.03 12.42
N GLN A 3 -3.60 18.06 13.38
CA GLN A 3 -2.44 18.97 13.33
C GLN A 3 -1.55 18.65 12.12
N LEU A 4 -1.23 17.36 11.91
CA LEU A 4 -0.43 16.93 10.76
C LEU A 4 -1.14 17.23 9.44
N TYR A 5 -2.46 17.02 9.36
CA TYR A 5 -3.25 17.38 8.18
C TYR A 5 -3.15 18.88 7.88
N ASN A 6 -3.32 19.74 8.89
CA ASN A 6 -3.24 21.20 8.73
C ASN A 6 -1.85 21.69 8.30
N GLU A 7 -0.79 20.98 8.68
CA GLU A 7 0.58 21.30 8.26
C GLU A 7 0.84 20.86 6.81
N VAL A 8 0.37 19.68 6.44
CA VAL A 8 0.63 19.08 5.12
C VAL A 8 -0.21 19.75 4.04
N VAL A 9 -1.50 19.98 4.29
CA VAL A 9 -2.43 20.53 3.28
C VAL A 9 -1.99 21.89 2.74
N ARG A 10 -1.30 22.69 3.54
CA ARG A 10 -0.77 24.01 3.11
C ARG A 10 0.44 23.91 2.20
N ARG A 11 1.09 22.74 2.12
CA ARG A 11 2.34 22.51 1.36
C ARG A 11 2.13 21.69 0.12
N VAL A 12 0.96 21.08 -0.03
CA VAL A 12 0.65 20.18 -1.15
C VAL A 12 -0.17 20.93 -2.18
N ALA A 13 0.33 20.96 -3.41
CA ALA A 13 -0.47 21.42 -4.54
C ALA A 13 -1.44 20.31 -4.96
N LEU A 14 -2.73 20.65 -5.03
CA LEU A 14 -3.73 19.72 -5.55
C LEU A 14 -3.51 19.53 -7.05
N SER A 15 -3.45 18.29 -7.50
CA SER A 15 -3.29 17.95 -8.92
C SER A 15 -4.08 16.68 -9.26
N GLY A 16 -4.61 16.62 -10.49
CA GLY A 16 -5.15 15.40 -11.08
C GLY A 16 -4.11 14.68 -11.94
N PRO A 17 -4.40 13.47 -12.41
CA PRO A 17 -5.58 12.66 -12.14
C PRO A 17 -5.53 11.93 -10.79
N SER A 18 -6.70 11.66 -10.18
CA SER A 18 -6.80 10.94 -8.90
C SER A 18 -6.69 9.44 -9.12
N SER A 19 -5.70 8.79 -8.52
CA SER A 19 -5.54 7.35 -8.52
C SER A 19 -5.36 6.85 -7.10
N LEU A 20 -6.07 5.79 -6.74
CA LEU A 20 -5.88 5.14 -5.43
C LEU A 20 -4.73 4.13 -5.45
N ALA A 21 -4.21 3.76 -6.63
CA ALA A 21 -3.16 2.76 -6.75
C ALA A 21 -1.88 3.10 -5.96
N PRO A 22 -1.35 4.33 -5.96
CA PRO A 22 -0.13 4.65 -5.21
C PRO A 22 -0.28 4.46 -3.70
N ILE A 23 -1.41 4.91 -3.12
CA ILE A 23 -1.62 4.78 -1.67
C ILE A 23 -1.86 3.32 -1.26
N VAL A 24 -2.58 2.55 -2.07
CA VAL A 24 -2.79 1.12 -1.85
C VAL A 24 -1.46 0.36 -1.91
N ARG A 25 -0.62 0.59 -2.93
CA ARG A 25 0.71 -0.02 -3.03
C ARG A 25 1.60 0.36 -1.85
N LYS A 26 1.55 1.63 -1.42
CA LYS A 26 2.30 2.06 -0.23
C LYS A 26 1.84 1.35 1.04
N ALA A 27 0.54 1.13 1.22
CA ALA A 27 0.01 0.36 2.33
C ALA A 27 0.48 -1.12 2.27
N VAL A 28 0.50 -1.73 1.09
CA VAL A 28 1.06 -3.08 0.88
C VAL A 28 2.53 -3.14 1.32
N ASP A 29 3.34 -2.15 0.97
CA ASP A 29 4.75 -2.09 1.39
C ASP A 29 4.89 -1.99 2.91
N ILE A 30 4.05 -1.18 3.57
CA ILE A 30 4.02 -1.07 5.04
C ILE A 30 3.65 -2.42 5.67
N VAL A 31 2.65 -3.11 5.13
CA VAL A 31 2.27 -4.45 5.60
C VAL A 31 3.42 -5.43 5.46
N ARG A 32 4.09 -5.45 4.31
CA ARG A 32 5.26 -6.31 4.06
C ARG A 32 6.40 -6.01 5.04
N GLN A 33 6.65 -4.74 5.33
CA GLN A 33 7.70 -4.32 6.27
C GLN A 33 7.34 -4.64 7.73
N THR A 34 6.11 -4.41 8.14
CA THR A 34 5.67 -4.60 9.53
C THR A 34 5.29 -6.04 9.85
N GLY A 35 4.83 -6.79 8.84
CA GLY A 35 4.30 -8.15 9.00
C GLY A 35 3.03 -8.22 9.86
N LYS A 36 2.31 -7.12 9.99
CA LYS A 36 1.08 -7.00 10.80
C LYS A 36 -0.13 -6.77 9.92
N TYR A 37 -1.29 -7.12 10.42
CA TYR A 37 -2.56 -6.71 9.82
C TYR A 37 -2.73 -5.18 9.88
N HIS A 38 -3.16 -4.59 8.78
CA HIS A 38 -3.46 -3.16 8.69
C HIS A 38 -4.84 -2.94 8.05
N ILE A 39 -5.44 -1.82 8.40
CA ILE A 39 -6.62 -1.29 7.76
C ILE A 39 -6.20 0.04 7.13
N LEU A 40 -6.32 0.15 5.81
CA LEU A 40 -6.13 1.39 5.07
C LEU A 40 -7.48 2.10 4.96
N VAL A 41 -7.58 3.29 5.52
CA VAL A 41 -8.75 4.15 5.34
C VAL A 41 -8.41 5.24 4.33
N ILE A 42 -9.16 5.30 3.24
CA ILE A 42 -9.02 6.29 2.17
C ILE A 42 -10.24 7.20 2.23
N ILE A 43 -10.02 8.50 2.36
CA ILE A 43 -11.07 9.52 2.28
C ILE A 43 -10.98 10.16 0.89
N THR A 44 -12.08 10.16 0.14
CA THR A 44 -12.11 10.60 -1.25
C THR A 44 -13.41 11.31 -1.59
N ASP A 45 -13.36 12.20 -2.58
CA ASP A 45 -14.52 12.88 -3.16
C ASP A 45 -15.16 12.12 -4.35
N GLY A 46 -14.63 10.95 -4.70
CA GLY A 46 -15.21 10.03 -5.68
C GLY A 46 -14.61 10.10 -7.08
N GLN A 47 -13.84 11.08 -7.42
CA GLN A 47 -13.26 11.21 -8.78
C GLN A 47 -12.00 10.35 -8.95
N ILE A 48 -12.18 9.12 -9.42
CA ILE A 48 -11.09 8.20 -9.75
C ILE A 48 -10.92 8.14 -11.27
N THR A 49 -9.74 8.53 -11.75
CA THR A 49 -9.45 8.63 -13.18
C THR A 49 -8.62 7.47 -13.73
N GLN A 50 -7.92 6.72 -12.86
CA GLN A 50 -7.09 5.57 -13.23
C GLN A 50 -7.67 4.27 -12.64
N GLU A 51 -8.85 3.93 -13.09
CA GLU A 51 -9.62 2.79 -12.60
C GLU A 51 -8.85 1.46 -12.71
N SER A 52 -8.34 1.15 -13.91
CA SER A 52 -7.62 -0.10 -14.17
C SER A 52 -6.39 -0.30 -13.26
N GLU A 53 -5.62 0.76 -13.00
CA GLU A 53 -4.47 0.70 -12.11
C GLU A 53 -4.89 0.54 -10.65
N THR A 54 -5.99 1.17 -10.26
CA THR A 54 -6.57 1.02 -8.92
C THR A 54 -7.05 -0.42 -8.69
N ILE A 55 -7.77 -1.00 -9.65
CA ILE A 55 -8.22 -2.41 -9.61
C ILE A 55 -7.03 -3.35 -9.41
N LYS A 56 -5.98 -3.20 -10.22
CA LYS A 56 -4.76 -4.03 -10.09
C LYS A 56 -4.13 -3.92 -8.70
N ALA A 57 -4.05 -2.70 -8.16
CA ALA A 57 -3.49 -2.47 -6.84
C ALA A 57 -4.33 -3.11 -5.72
N VAL A 58 -5.67 -3.03 -5.79
CA VAL A 58 -6.57 -3.64 -4.81
C VAL A 58 -6.50 -5.17 -4.87
N VAL A 59 -6.47 -5.75 -6.08
CA VAL A 59 -6.28 -7.19 -6.28
C VAL A 59 -4.92 -7.65 -5.75
N GLU A 60 -3.84 -6.89 -5.97
CA GLU A 60 -2.53 -7.19 -5.39
C GLU A 60 -2.56 -7.12 -3.86
N ALA A 61 -3.26 -6.13 -3.30
CA ALA A 61 -3.41 -5.95 -1.86
C ALA A 61 -4.11 -7.13 -1.16
N SER A 62 -4.97 -7.88 -1.86
CA SER A 62 -5.60 -9.09 -1.30
C SER A 62 -4.64 -10.25 -1.02
N LYS A 63 -3.39 -10.15 -1.47
CA LYS A 63 -2.34 -11.15 -1.21
C LYS A 63 -1.54 -10.89 0.08
N VAL A 64 -1.90 -9.86 0.81
CA VAL A 64 -1.27 -9.46 2.08
C VAL A 64 -2.36 -9.18 3.13
N PRO A 65 -2.05 -9.20 4.44
CA PRO A 65 -3.04 -8.92 5.49
C PRO A 65 -3.39 -7.41 5.53
N LEU A 66 -4.17 -6.95 4.55
CA LEU A 66 -4.60 -5.56 4.38
C LEU A 66 -6.08 -5.49 4.03
N SER A 67 -6.86 -4.80 4.86
CA SER A 67 -8.21 -4.36 4.54
C SER A 67 -8.23 -2.91 4.08
N ILE A 68 -9.09 -2.56 3.14
CA ILE A 68 -9.20 -1.22 2.57
C ILE A 68 -10.64 -0.74 2.79
N ILE A 69 -10.80 0.44 3.41
CA ILE A 69 -12.07 1.11 3.57
C ILE A 69 -11.98 2.44 2.82
N ALA A 70 -12.77 2.59 1.76
CA ALA A 70 -12.92 3.84 1.05
C ALA A 70 -14.15 4.59 1.59
N VAL A 71 -13.93 5.81 2.05
CA VAL A 71 -14.97 6.69 2.59
C VAL A 71 -15.21 7.82 1.61
N GLY A 72 -16.40 7.83 1.02
CA GLY A 72 -16.87 8.90 0.15
C GLY A 72 -17.37 10.09 0.97
N VAL A 73 -16.82 11.27 0.72
CA VAL A 73 -17.24 12.55 1.30
C VAL A 73 -17.54 13.54 0.19
N GLY A 74 -18.67 14.28 0.28
CA GLY A 74 -19.13 15.16 -0.79
C GLY A 74 -20.25 14.52 -1.63
N ASP A 75 -20.34 14.92 -2.88
CA ASP A 75 -21.49 14.58 -3.75
C ASP A 75 -21.19 13.46 -4.77
N GLY A 76 -20.00 12.91 -4.77
CA GLY A 76 -19.58 11.87 -5.71
C GLY A 76 -19.08 12.41 -7.06
N PRO A 77 -19.12 11.62 -8.11
CA PRO A 77 -19.89 10.36 -8.31
C PRO A 77 -19.26 9.13 -7.64
N TRP A 78 -20.10 8.18 -7.21
CA TRP A 78 -19.69 6.97 -6.47
C TRP A 78 -19.66 5.68 -7.29
N ASN A 79 -20.09 5.71 -8.55
CA ASN A 79 -20.30 4.53 -9.40
C ASN A 79 -19.06 3.62 -9.46
N ILE A 80 -17.87 4.19 -9.57
CA ILE A 80 -16.62 3.44 -9.65
C ILE A 80 -16.31 2.76 -8.30
N LEU A 81 -16.49 3.45 -7.18
CA LEU A 81 -16.25 2.91 -5.85
C LEU A 81 -17.27 1.84 -5.45
N GLU A 82 -18.54 2.03 -5.81
CA GLU A 82 -19.60 1.02 -5.64
C GLU A 82 -19.32 -0.22 -6.50
N CYS A 83 -18.77 -0.02 -7.71
CA CYS A 83 -18.33 -1.12 -8.56
C CYS A 83 -17.14 -1.86 -7.92
N PHE A 84 -16.19 -1.17 -7.31
CA PHE A 84 -15.07 -1.80 -6.59
C PHE A 84 -15.55 -2.60 -5.37
N ASP A 85 -16.58 -2.14 -4.68
CA ASP A 85 -17.18 -2.86 -3.55
C ASP A 85 -17.80 -4.19 -3.98
N THR A 86 -18.45 -4.24 -5.14
CA THR A 86 -19.30 -5.36 -5.54
C THR A 86 -18.74 -6.22 -6.70
N GLN A 87 -17.92 -5.68 -7.59
CA GLN A 87 -17.59 -6.28 -8.89
C GLN A 87 -16.10 -6.37 -9.20
N LEU A 88 -15.23 -6.29 -8.20
CA LEU A 88 -13.80 -6.47 -8.45
C LEU A 88 -13.48 -7.86 -9.00
N PRO A 89 -12.46 -8.00 -9.86
CA PRO A 89 -11.97 -9.29 -10.33
C PRO A 89 -11.66 -10.26 -9.20
N SER A 90 -11.61 -11.55 -9.52
CA SER A 90 -11.26 -12.60 -8.56
C SER A 90 -9.98 -12.24 -7.80
N ARG A 91 -10.08 -12.21 -6.49
CA ARG A 91 -9.02 -11.88 -5.55
C ARG A 91 -8.95 -12.91 -4.42
N THR A 92 -7.87 -12.91 -3.66
CA THR A 92 -7.61 -13.95 -2.64
C THR A 92 -8.66 -13.92 -1.52
N PHE A 93 -9.09 -12.72 -1.12
CA PHE A 93 -10.23 -12.49 -0.25
C PHE A 93 -10.82 -11.12 -0.56
N ASP A 94 -12.04 -10.90 -0.14
CA ASP A 94 -12.70 -9.59 -0.26
C ASP A 94 -12.06 -8.62 0.72
N ASN A 95 -11.25 -7.69 0.19
CA ASN A 95 -10.40 -6.79 0.98
C ASN A 95 -10.78 -5.31 0.85
N PHE A 96 -11.87 -5.00 0.14
CA PHE A 96 -12.26 -3.62 -0.15
C PHE A 96 -13.70 -3.35 0.24
N ARG A 97 -13.93 -2.27 0.98
CA ARG A 97 -15.24 -1.77 1.38
C ARG A 97 -15.38 -0.30 1.02
N PHE A 98 -16.53 0.06 0.39
CA PHE A 98 -16.90 1.45 0.15
C PHE A 98 -18.04 1.88 1.08
N VAL A 99 -17.92 3.08 1.65
CA VAL A 99 -18.98 3.70 2.47
C VAL A 99 -19.18 5.15 2.07
N ASP A 100 -20.37 5.47 1.59
CA ASP A 100 -20.82 6.84 1.39
C ASP A 100 -21.24 7.44 2.74
N TYR A 101 -20.45 8.41 3.21
CA TYR A 101 -20.68 9.03 4.51
C TYR A 101 -22.04 9.74 4.60
N HIS A 102 -22.38 10.56 3.59
CA HIS A 102 -23.61 11.33 3.59
C HIS A 102 -24.86 10.43 3.57
N ARG A 103 -24.87 9.43 2.69
CA ARG A 103 -25.98 8.47 2.59
C ARG A 103 -26.16 7.67 3.89
N THR A 104 -25.06 7.35 4.57
CA THR A 104 -25.09 6.61 5.83
C THR A 104 -25.54 7.49 6.98
N ALA A 105 -25.05 8.72 7.07
CA ALA A 105 -25.38 9.68 8.12
C ALA A 105 -26.84 10.15 8.07
N ALA A 106 -27.39 10.35 6.87
CA ALA A 106 -28.75 10.86 6.68
C ALA A 106 -29.86 9.91 7.14
N LYS A 107 -29.57 8.62 7.27
CA LYS A 107 -30.59 7.58 7.58
C LYS A 107 -30.81 7.32 9.07
N THR A 108 -30.12 8.00 9.96
CA THR A 108 -30.12 7.61 11.38
C THR A 108 -30.06 8.82 12.33
N LYS A 109 -30.52 8.58 13.56
CA LYS A 109 -30.41 9.57 14.65
C LYS A 109 -29.01 9.65 15.24
N ASN A 110 -28.16 8.64 14.97
CA ASN A 110 -26.77 8.59 15.43
C ASN A 110 -25.84 8.32 14.25
N PRO A 111 -25.44 9.38 13.50
CA PRO A 111 -24.64 9.27 12.29
C PRO A 111 -23.30 8.58 12.51
N ASP A 112 -22.62 8.90 13.60
CA ASP A 112 -21.27 8.37 13.88
C ASP A 112 -21.30 6.86 14.12
N THR A 113 -22.31 6.38 14.87
CA THR A 113 -22.47 4.94 15.11
C THR A 113 -22.83 4.20 13.83
N ALA A 114 -23.73 4.76 13.02
CA ALA A 114 -24.11 4.14 11.75
C ALA A 114 -22.94 4.08 10.76
N PHE A 115 -22.16 5.15 10.68
CA PHE A 115 -20.95 5.19 9.85
C PHE A 115 -19.93 4.16 10.34
N ALA A 116 -19.61 4.13 11.63
CA ALA A 116 -18.68 3.18 12.20
C ALA A 116 -19.11 1.72 11.94
N LEU A 117 -20.39 1.42 12.10
CA LEU A 117 -20.94 0.10 11.82
C LEU A 117 -20.76 -0.28 10.35
N GLN A 118 -21.15 0.60 9.43
CA GLN A 118 -21.02 0.34 7.99
C GLN A 118 -19.56 0.20 7.54
N ALA A 119 -18.67 1.01 8.08
CA ALA A 119 -17.24 0.97 7.75
C ALA A 119 -16.55 -0.30 8.26
N MET A 120 -16.95 -0.80 9.42
CA MET A 120 -16.27 -1.90 10.11
C MET A 120 -16.96 -3.26 9.96
N MET A 121 -18.14 -3.32 9.35
CA MET A 121 -18.98 -4.54 9.37
C MET A 121 -18.32 -5.76 8.71
N GLU A 122 -17.46 -5.56 7.72
CA GLU A 122 -16.76 -6.66 7.01
C GLU A 122 -15.40 -6.99 7.61
N ILE A 123 -14.84 -6.11 8.44
CA ILE A 123 -13.50 -6.29 9.01
C ILE A 123 -13.35 -7.61 9.79
N PRO A 124 -14.34 -8.06 10.61
CA PRO A 124 -14.23 -9.34 11.30
C PRO A 124 -14.08 -10.53 10.34
N ASP A 125 -14.87 -10.58 9.27
CA ASP A 125 -14.84 -11.67 8.30
C ASP A 125 -13.57 -11.62 7.44
N GLN A 126 -13.14 -10.43 7.02
CA GLN A 126 -11.88 -10.22 6.32
C GLN A 126 -10.68 -10.67 7.19
N TYR A 127 -10.68 -10.32 8.48
CA TYR A 127 -9.63 -10.75 9.40
C TYR A 127 -9.62 -12.26 9.62
N LYS A 128 -10.79 -12.89 9.71
CA LYS A 128 -10.92 -14.35 9.80
C LYS A 128 -10.30 -15.02 8.57
N CYS A 129 -10.65 -14.53 7.38
CA CYS A 129 -10.11 -15.01 6.12
C CYS A 129 -8.57 -14.88 6.05
N ILE A 130 -8.01 -13.74 6.48
CA ILE A 130 -6.57 -13.48 6.58
C ILE A 130 -5.87 -14.50 7.50
N LYS A 131 -6.51 -14.87 8.61
CA LYS A 131 -6.00 -15.92 9.53
C LYS A 131 -6.04 -17.30 8.88
N GLU A 132 -7.13 -17.67 8.23
CA GLU A 132 -7.30 -18.94 7.53
C GLU A 132 -6.30 -19.10 6.37
N LEU A 133 -5.97 -18.01 5.68
CA LEU A 133 -4.92 -17.96 4.65
C LEU A 133 -3.49 -18.02 5.21
N GLY A 134 -3.31 -18.00 6.54
CA GLY A 134 -2.00 -18.07 7.18
C GLY A 134 -1.10 -16.86 6.97
N TYR A 135 -1.65 -15.72 6.55
CA TYR A 135 -0.83 -14.53 6.21
C TYR A 135 -0.07 -14.00 7.43
N LEU A 136 -0.68 -13.99 8.61
CA LEU A 136 -0.05 -13.46 9.83
C LEU A 136 1.12 -14.31 10.29
N GLU A 137 0.99 -15.63 10.21
CA GLU A 137 2.04 -16.60 10.55
C GLU A 137 3.22 -16.51 9.59
N LYS A 138 2.95 -16.43 8.28
CA LYS A 138 3.96 -16.29 7.24
C LYS A 138 4.85 -15.06 7.48
N TYR A 139 4.27 -13.91 7.75
CA TYR A 139 5.02 -12.69 8.02
C TYR A 139 5.75 -12.73 9.36
N ARG A 140 5.16 -13.37 10.38
CA ARG A 140 5.80 -13.57 11.69
C ARG A 140 7.07 -14.41 11.58
N GLN A 141 7.00 -15.52 10.84
CA GLN A 141 8.14 -16.41 10.61
C GLN A 141 9.26 -15.71 9.82
N SER A 142 8.92 -14.97 8.78
CA SER A 142 9.89 -14.21 7.98
C SER A 142 10.66 -13.19 8.83
N ARG A 143 9.97 -12.50 9.74
CA ARG A 143 10.62 -11.54 10.66
C ARG A 143 11.53 -12.22 11.67
N GLN A 144 11.13 -13.36 12.23
CA GLN A 144 11.96 -14.13 13.16
C GLN A 144 13.23 -14.65 12.46
N ALA A 145 13.12 -15.10 11.22
CA ALA A 145 14.27 -15.52 10.41
C ALA A 145 15.22 -14.34 10.16
N GLN A 146 14.70 -13.18 9.82
CA GLN A 146 15.50 -11.98 9.56
C GLN A 146 16.19 -11.43 10.83
N GLN A 147 15.53 -11.48 11.97
CA GLN A 147 16.13 -11.12 13.26
C GLN A 147 17.26 -12.09 13.66
N LYS A 148 17.05 -13.40 13.45
CA LYS A 148 18.10 -14.42 13.72
C LYS A 148 19.32 -14.22 12.82
N TRP A 149 19.11 -13.88 11.56
CA TRP A 149 20.19 -13.57 10.62
C TRP A 149 21.01 -12.36 11.11
N ASN A 150 20.36 -11.24 11.40
CA ASN A 150 21.02 -10.00 11.85
C ASN A 150 21.76 -10.18 13.19
N THR A 151 21.30 -11.05 14.08
CA THR A 151 21.99 -11.36 15.35
C THR A 151 23.18 -12.31 15.13
N SER A 152 23.15 -13.17 14.13
CA SER A 152 24.27 -14.07 13.82
C SER A 152 25.41 -13.39 13.07
N GLU A 153 25.13 -12.36 12.27
CA GLU A 153 26.18 -11.57 11.58
C GLU A 153 26.85 -10.56 12.53
N GLY A 154 26.15 -10.06 13.56
CA GLY A 154 26.74 -9.20 14.59
C GLY A 154 27.81 -9.89 15.44
N SER A 155 28.02 -11.22 15.31
CA SER A 155 29.04 -11.99 16.03
C SER A 155 30.26 -12.31 15.17
N ARG A 156 30.29 -11.91 13.92
CA ARG A 156 31.48 -12.05 13.06
C ARG A 156 32.11 -10.69 12.84
N SER A 157 33.07 -10.36 13.69
CA SER A 157 33.99 -9.26 13.45
C SER A 157 34.75 -9.51 12.14
N PRO A 158 34.82 -8.57 11.20
CA PRO A 158 35.70 -8.71 10.06
C PRO A 158 37.11 -8.30 10.47
N ILE A 159 37.90 -9.26 10.96
CA ILE A 159 39.35 -9.11 10.95
C ILE A 159 39.88 -10.01 9.83
N ALA A 160 40.07 -9.42 8.69
CA ALA A 160 41.11 -9.84 7.76
C ALA A 160 41.47 -8.63 6.91
N GLN A 161 42.51 -7.93 7.34
CA GLN A 161 43.29 -7.07 6.49
C GLN A 161 43.83 -7.93 5.34
N CYS A 162 43.44 -7.65 4.12
CA CYS A 162 44.20 -8.05 2.95
C CYS A 162 44.75 -6.78 2.34
N SER A 163 46.03 -6.55 2.66
CA SER A 163 46.89 -5.63 1.93
C SER A 163 47.24 -6.28 0.59
N THR A 164 46.79 -5.73 -0.52
CA THR A 164 47.58 -5.74 -1.77
C THR A 164 47.14 -4.57 -2.64
N LYS A 165 48.15 -3.80 -2.97
CA LYS A 165 48.22 -2.77 -3.98
C LYS A 165 47.67 -3.31 -5.29
N ASP A 166 46.68 -2.60 -5.88
CA ASP A 166 46.60 -2.44 -7.33
C ASP A 166 45.56 -1.33 -7.63
N SER A 167 46.08 -0.31 -8.33
CA SER A 167 45.37 0.88 -8.74
C SER A 167 44.37 0.59 -9.84
N PRO A 168 43.14 1.15 -9.81
CA PRO A 168 42.19 1.09 -10.93
C PRO A 168 42.40 2.27 -11.88
N VAL A 169 43.46 2.24 -12.69
CA VAL A 169 43.67 3.18 -13.80
C VAL A 169 43.93 2.36 -15.07
N ARG A 170 42.91 1.73 -15.60
CA ARG A 170 42.93 1.13 -16.96
C ARG A 170 41.57 0.69 -17.52
N PHE A 171 40.47 1.37 -17.19
CA PHE A 171 39.19 1.00 -17.80
C PHE A 171 38.43 2.17 -18.47
N MET A 172 39.09 3.30 -18.73
CA MET A 172 38.45 4.47 -19.36
C MET A 172 39.04 4.83 -20.74
N GLU A 173 39.85 3.99 -21.37
CA GLU A 173 40.44 4.26 -22.69
C GLU A 173 39.85 3.48 -23.86
N SER A 174 38.89 2.59 -23.67
CA SER A 174 38.33 1.78 -24.77
C SER A 174 37.02 2.28 -25.37
N LEU A 175 36.49 3.44 -24.94
CA LEU A 175 35.20 4.01 -25.42
C LEU A 175 35.35 5.27 -26.29
N ARG A 176 36.54 5.65 -26.72
CA ARG A 176 36.77 6.84 -27.59
C ARG A 176 37.07 6.58 -29.07
N HIS A 177 36.89 5.37 -29.54
CA HIS A 177 37.09 5.10 -30.99
C HIS A 177 35.90 4.29 -31.55
N ARG A 178 34.75 4.92 -31.68
CA ARG A 178 33.70 4.54 -32.64
C ARG A 178 32.70 5.65 -32.83
N SER A 179 33.07 6.72 -33.47
CA SER A 179 32.17 7.57 -34.26
C SER A 179 32.97 8.52 -35.13
N SER A 180 33.42 8.02 -36.26
CA SER A 180 33.71 8.81 -37.45
C SER A 180 33.73 7.86 -38.61
N ASN A 181 32.65 7.80 -39.37
CA ASN A 181 32.69 7.72 -40.81
C ASN A 181 31.40 8.26 -41.40
N PRO A 182 31.52 9.23 -42.32
CA PRO A 182 30.40 9.82 -43.04
C PRO A 182 30.15 9.05 -44.34
N LEU A 183 28.88 8.90 -44.70
CA LEU A 183 28.33 9.00 -46.06
C LEU A 183 26.79 8.99 -45.95
#